data_4dd0a3c4c732cfe6d9e71af80e9babb8
#
_entry.id   4dd0a3c4c732cfe6d9e71af80e9babb8
#
_cell.length_a   1.000
_cell.length_b   1.000
_cell.length_c   1.000
_cell.angle_alpha   90.00
_cell.angle_beta   90.00
_cell.angle_gamma   90.00
#
_symmetry.space_group_name_H-M   'P 1'
#
loop_
_entity.id
_entity.type
_entity.pdbx_description
1 polymer ?
#
loop_
_entity_poly.entity_id
_entity_poly.type
_entity_poly.pdbx_seq_one_letter_code
_entity_poly.pdbx_strand_id
1 'polypeptide(L)'
;MAEQGLTKKPATAKNHIFAIGGGKGGTGKSLIAASIGICLAARGSEVLLIDADLGTANLHTFFGLEPPKIGLSDFVTKKKSTIGGVVVKTGINNLKLISGAKDMIGIANLSYGQKARVLNNIKRLKYKYILIDLGPGTSFNILDFFLISHCGILITSPEPTSIENTYRFVKSLLFRYLRKTINQKLVKSLIDRGVRQTSGQKFDSIFDLLEAIEQIEPNLGYTIASYLSTLDIKLVINEVRTDRDRAIGEKMALVARKYFGIRIDFLGSVSHDANIRKGLLQMKPLMAYFPHSKAFKEIDEISQKITPAYQLDLDFSFD
;
A
#
# COMPACT_ATOMS: atom_id res chain seq x y z
N MET A 1 -1.05 40.99 38.46
CA MET A 1 -0.79 40.80 37.03
C MET A 1 -0.53 39.32 36.81
N ALA A 2 -1.53 38.59 36.28
CA ALA A 2 -1.46 37.14 36.12
C ALA A 2 -1.06 36.85 34.65
N GLU A 3 0.10 36.23 34.44
CA GLU A 3 0.50 35.73 33.15
C GLU A 3 -0.36 34.52 32.77
N GLN A 4 -1.19 34.69 31.77
CA GLN A 4 -1.92 33.61 31.15
C GLN A 4 -0.97 32.80 30.29
N GLY A 5 -0.58 31.63 30.79
CA GLY A 5 0.18 30.61 30.06
C GLY A 5 -0.65 30.09 28.88
N LEU A 6 -0.31 30.50 27.67
CA LEU A 6 -0.78 29.92 26.42
C LEU A 6 -0.28 28.46 26.32
N THR A 7 -1.12 27.51 26.70
CA THR A 7 -0.88 26.09 26.41
C THR A 7 -1.00 25.92 24.88
N LYS A 8 0.15 25.80 24.22
CA LYS A 8 0.21 25.35 22.81
C LYS A 8 -0.48 23.99 22.74
N LYS A 9 -1.65 23.92 22.09
CA LYS A 9 -2.24 22.66 21.65
C LYS A 9 -1.16 21.90 20.89
N PRO A 10 -0.89 20.61 21.18
CA PRO A 10 0.06 19.82 20.39
C PRO A 10 -0.44 19.81 18.96
N ALA A 11 0.44 20.17 18.02
CA ALA A 11 0.16 20.05 16.59
C ALA A 11 -0.33 18.62 16.34
N THR A 12 -1.51 18.48 15.75
CA THR A 12 -2.06 17.16 15.41
C THR A 12 -1.05 16.47 14.50
N ALA A 13 -0.37 15.45 15.02
CA ALA A 13 0.64 14.70 14.28
C ALA A 13 -0.03 14.17 13.02
N LYS A 14 0.48 14.61 11.85
CA LYS A 14 -0.03 14.21 10.54
C LYS A 14 0.24 12.71 10.41
N ASN A 15 -0.80 11.90 10.24
CA ASN A 15 -0.65 10.46 10.02
C ASN A 15 0.07 10.21 8.69
N HIS A 16 0.87 9.16 8.63
CA HIS A 16 1.50 8.67 7.41
C HIS A 16 0.78 7.41 6.94
N ILE A 17 0.14 7.49 5.78
CA ILE A 17 -0.59 6.36 5.18
C ILE A 17 0.30 5.73 4.11
N PHE A 18 0.58 4.44 4.27
CA PHE A 18 1.26 3.60 3.31
C PHE A 18 0.27 2.59 2.73
N ALA A 19 0.26 2.40 1.43
CA ALA A 19 -0.51 1.33 0.79
C ALA A 19 0.44 0.28 0.23
N ILE A 20 0.29 -0.96 0.65
CA ILE A 20 1.09 -2.09 0.18
C ILE A 20 0.26 -2.82 -0.88
N GLY A 21 0.72 -2.77 -2.14
CA GLY A 21 0.00 -3.29 -3.28
C GLY A 21 0.86 -4.08 -4.25
N GLY A 22 0.22 -4.63 -5.29
CA GLY A 22 0.90 -5.36 -6.36
C GLY A 22 -0.08 -6.08 -7.28
N GLY A 23 0.33 -6.34 -8.51
CA GLY A 23 -0.53 -6.89 -9.53
C GLY A 23 -0.84 -8.39 -9.38
N LYS A 24 0.00 -9.16 -8.67
CA LYS A 24 -0.11 -10.63 -8.55
C LYS A 24 -0.40 -11.07 -7.12
N GLY A 25 -1.18 -12.13 -6.96
CA GLY A 25 -1.35 -12.82 -5.68
C GLY A 25 -0.11 -13.62 -5.27
N GLY A 26 0.08 -13.84 -3.98
CA GLY A 26 1.18 -14.67 -3.46
C GLY A 26 2.57 -14.02 -3.46
N THR A 27 2.72 -12.74 -3.80
CA THR A 27 4.01 -12.02 -3.77
C THR A 27 4.49 -11.63 -2.38
N GLY A 28 3.72 -11.92 -1.32
CA GLY A 28 4.09 -11.62 0.06
C GLY A 28 3.71 -10.23 0.55
N LYS A 29 2.74 -9.56 -0.07
CA LYS A 29 2.23 -8.23 0.35
C LYS A 29 1.90 -8.17 1.84
N SER A 30 1.04 -9.08 2.29
CA SER A 30 0.58 -9.16 3.69
C SER A 30 1.72 -9.46 4.66
N LEU A 31 2.67 -10.32 4.27
CA LEU A 31 3.89 -10.57 5.05
C LEU A 31 4.70 -9.29 5.24
N ILE A 32 4.96 -8.57 4.15
CA ILE A 32 5.73 -7.32 4.18
C ILE A 32 4.97 -6.25 4.99
N ALA A 33 3.64 -6.11 4.80
CA ALA A 33 2.81 -5.16 5.54
C ALA A 33 2.85 -5.44 7.05
N ALA A 34 2.63 -6.70 7.46
CA ALA A 34 2.70 -7.11 8.86
C ALA A 34 4.08 -6.86 9.45
N SER A 35 5.15 -7.25 8.74
CA SER A 35 6.53 -7.10 9.20
C SER A 35 6.95 -5.63 9.35
N ILE A 36 6.64 -4.78 8.37
CA ILE A 36 6.86 -3.32 8.48
C ILE A 36 6.10 -2.76 9.68
N GLY A 37 4.84 -3.18 9.87
CA GLY A 37 4.03 -2.76 11.01
C GLY A 37 4.67 -3.12 12.35
N ILE A 38 5.22 -4.31 12.46
CA ILE A 38 5.95 -4.78 13.66
C ILE A 38 7.22 -3.96 13.89
N CYS A 39 8.04 -3.73 12.85
CA CYS A 39 9.26 -2.93 12.97
C CYS A 39 8.96 -1.50 13.45
N LEU A 40 7.92 -0.86 12.90
CA LEU A 40 7.51 0.49 13.31
C LEU A 40 6.98 0.54 14.73
N ALA A 41 6.21 -0.47 15.13
CA ALA A 41 5.66 -0.58 16.49
C ALA A 41 6.75 -0.85 17.53
N ALA A 42 7.74 -1.68 17.21
CA ALA A 42 8.92 -1.94 18.05
C ALA A 42 9.75 -0.68 18.32
N ARG A 43 9.74 0.26 17.35
CA ARG A 43 10.35 1.59 17.52
C ARG A 43 9.45 2.60 18.26
N GLY A 44 8.44 2.14 19.00
CA GLY A 44 7.56 2.97 19.82
C GLY A 44 6.52 3.79 19.06
N SER A 45 6.32 3.55 17.76
CA SER A 45 5.34 4.29 16.97
C SER A 45 3.96 3.63 17.03
N GLU A 46 2.89 4.41 17.19
CA GLU A 46 1.52 3.91 17.07
C GLU A 46 1.21 3.57 15.62
N VAL A 47 0.94 2.29 15.37
CA VAL A 47 0.71 1.71 14.05
C VAL A 47 -0.66 1.07 13.97
N LEU A 48 -1.35 1.32 12.86
CA LEU A 48 -2.58 0.62 12.50
C LEU A 48 -2.37 -0.12 11.16
N LEU A 49 -2.55 -1.41 11.18
CA LEU A 49 -2.68 -2.22 9.97
C LEU A 49 -4.15 -2.29 9.55
N ILE A 50 -4.41 -2.17 8.27
CA ILE A 50 -5.74 -2.33 7.68
C ILE A 50 -5.65 -3.40 6.60
N ASP A 51 -6.32 -4.52 6.81
CA ASP A 51 -6.50 -5.54 5.80
C ASP A 51 -7.62 -5.08 4.85
N ALA A 52 -7.24 -4.64 3.67
CA ALA A 52 -8.15 -4.19 2.63
C ALA A 52 -8.31 -5.22 1.50
N ASP A 53 -7.84 -6.46 1.69
CA ASP A 53 -8.23 -7.60 0.87
C ASP A 53 -9.63 -8.07 1.29
N LEU A 54 -10.66 -7.41 0.72
CA LEU A 54 -12.04 -7.63 1.10
C LEU A 54 -12.59 -9.01 0.68
N GLY A 55 -11.83 -9.78 -0.07
CA GLY A 55 -12.21 -11.13 -0.51
C GLY A 55 -11.54 -12.25 0.28
N THR A 56 -10.28 -12.04 0.70
CA THR A 56 -9.45 -13.08 1.34
C THR A 56 -8.61 -12.50 2.46
N ALA A 57 -9.26 -11.82 3.41
CA ALA A 57 -8.62 -11.14 4.53
C ALA A 57 -7.94 -12.13 5.50
N ASN A 58 -6.61 -12.20 5.46
CA ASN A 58 -5.81 -13.14 6.24
C ASN A 58 -4.70 -12.48 7.09
N LEU A 59 -4.69 -11.15 7.19
CA LEU A 59 -3.62 -10.43 7.88
C LEU A 59 -3.54 -10.79 9.38
N HIS A 60 -4.66 -11.19 10.00
CA HIS A 60 -4.73 -11.62 11.39
C HIS A 60 -3.87 -12.87 11.69
N THR A 61 -3.70 -13.76 10.70
CA THR A 61 -2.94 -15.01 10.89
C THR A 61 -1.45 -14.75 11.16
N PHE A 62 -0.90 -13.63 10.66
CA PHE A 62 0.48 -13.23 10.93
C PHE A 62 0.75 -12.88 12.41
N PHE A 63 -0.31 -12.66 13.17
CA PHE A 63 -0.26 -12.37 14.60
C PHE A 63 -0.72 -13.57 15.46
N GLY A 64 -0.99 -14.71 14.84
CA GLY A 64 -1.53 -15.89 15.54
C GLY A 64 -2.94 -15.64 16.12
N LEU A 65 -3.69 -14.73 15.53
CA LEU A 65 -5.03 -14.40 15.97
C LEU A 65 -6.06 -15.29 15.24
N GLU A 66 -7.09 -15.69 15.99
CA GLU A 66 -8.32 -16.20 15.38
C GLU A 66 -8.99 -15.11 14.53
N PRO A 67 -9.79 -15.46 13.52
CA PRO A 67 -10.51 -14.50 12.71
C PRO A 67 -11.29 -13.50 13.58
N PRO A 68 -10.99 -12.19 13.53
CA PRO A 68 -11.65 -11.21 14.38
C PRO A 68 -13.16 -11.19 14.19
N LYS A 69 -13.92 -11.10 15.30
CA LYS A 69 -15.39 -11.06 15.26
C LYS A 69 -15.94 -9.79 14.63
N ILE A 70 -15.14 -8.71 14.64
CA ILE A 70 -15.47 -7.41 14.07
C ILE A 70 -14.39 -7.01 13.04
N GLY A 71 -14.78 -6.30 11.99
CA GLY A 71 -13.88 -5.88 10.93
C GLY A 71 -14.42 -4.75 10.06
N LEU A 72 -13.72 -4.47 8.98
CA LEU A 72 -14.07 -3.40 8.05
C LEU A 72 -15.50 -3.56 7.48
N SER A 73 -15.96 -4.80 7.32
CA SER A 73 -17.33 -5.13 6.89
C SER A 73 -18.39 -4.57 7.82
N ASP A 74 -18.18 -4.61 9.14
CA ASP A 74 -19.15 -4.09 10.11
C ASP A 74 -19.25 -2.57 10.05
N PHE A 75 -18.16 -1.89 9.72
CA PHE A 75 -18.18 -0.45 9.44
C PHE A 75 -18.89 -0.16 8.11
N VAL A 76 -18.58 -0.89 7.04
CA VAL A 76 -19.20 -0.70 5.71
C VAL A 76 -20.71 -0.90 5.77
N THR A 77 -21.19 -1.94 6.44
CA THR A 77 -22.62 -2.26 6.60
C THR A 77 -23.32 -1.43 7.69
N LYS A 78 -22.63 -0.47 8.29
CA LYS A 78 -23.13 0.40 9.38
C LYS A 78 -23.51 -0.34 10.67
N LYS A 79 -23.12 -1.59 10.86
CA LYS A 79 -23.22 -2.29 12.17
C LYS A 79 -22.36 -1.59 13.23
N LYS A 80 -21.26 -0.95 12.81
CA LYS A 80 -20.47 -0.05 13.63
C LYS A 80 -20.49 1.37 13.02
N SER A 81 -20.75 2.36 13.84
CA SER A 81 -20.90 3.76 13.41
C SER A 81 -19.57 4.41 13.04
N THR A 82 -18.47 4.01 13.70
CA THR A 82 -17.15 4.57 13.50
C THR A 82 -16.14 3.49 13.06
N ILE A 83 -15.16 3.87 12.26
CA ILE A 83 -14.07 2.97 11.84
C ILE A 83 -13.17 2.60 13.04
N GLY A 84 -13.05 3.46 14.04
CA GLY A 84 -12.34 3.15 15.29
C GLY A 84 -12.99 2.01 16.09
N GLY A 85 -14.31 1.82 15.93
CA GLY A 85 -15.06 0.75 16.60
C GLY A 85 -14.82 -0.66 16.05
N VAL A 86 -14.02 -0.79 14.96
CA VAL A 86 -13.65 -2.10 14.38
C VAL A 86 -12.15 -2.40 14.52
N VAL A 87 -11.44 -1.62 15.30
CA VAL A 87 -10.02 -1.83 15.62
C VAL A 87 -9.86 -2.93 16.66
N VAL A 88 -8.98 -3.88 16.39
CA VAL A 88 -8.63 -4.97 17.32
C VAL A 88 -7.15 -4.91 17.72
N LYS A 89 -6.82 -5.47 18.89
CA LYS A 89 -5.43 -5.61 19.37
C LYS A 89 -4.77 -6.79 18.66
N THR A 90 -3.47 -6.66 18.36
CA THR A 90 -2.66 -7.73 17.77
C THR A 90 -1.91 -8.56 18.82
N GLY A 91 -1.88 -8.13 20.08
CA GLY A 91 -0.98 -8.69 21.10
C GLY A 91 0.42 -8.03 21.10
N ILE A 92 0.74 -7.23 20.09
CA ILE A 92 2.01 -6.48 20.00
C ILE A 92 1.75 -5.05 20.47
N ASN A 93 2.62 -4.54 21.34
CA ASN A 93 2.54 -3.16 21.80
C ASN A 93 2.59 -2.18 20.62
N ASN A 94 1.84 -1.08 20.71
CA ASN A 94 1.72 -0.04 19.68
C ASN A 94 1.20 -0.50 18.32
N LEU A 95 0.81 -1.77 18.13
CA LEU A 95 0.28 -2.31 16.88
C LEU A 95 -1.16 -2.74 17.02
N LYS A 96 -2.02 -2.21 16.18
CA LYS A 96 -3.44 -2.58 16.08
C LYS A 96 -3.81 -2.98 14.66
N LEU A 97 -4.94 -3.66 14.53
CA LEU A 97 -5.41 -4.21 13.26
C LEU A 97 -6.88 -3.85 13.04
N ILE A 98 -7.23 -3.48 11.81
CA ILE A 98 -8.57 -3.58 11.27
C ILE A 98 -8.56 -4.78 10.31
N SER A 99 -9.27 -5.85 10.66
CA SER A 99 -9.42 -7.00 9.77
C SER A 99 -10.32 -6.63 8.59
N GLY A 100 -10.08 -7.24 7.46
CA GLY A 100 -10.91 -7.10 6.26
C GLY A 100 -12.33 -7.61 6.45
N ALA A 101 -12.97 -7.99 5.38
CA ALA A 101 -14.33 -8.49 5.45
C ALA A 101 -14.34 -9.94 5.99
N LYS A 102 -15.28 -10.24 6.86
CA LYS A 102 -15.78 -11.61 6.98
C LYS A 102 -16.52 -11.97 5.69
N ASP A 103 -16.50 -13.25 5.30
CA ASP A 103 -17.15 -13.85 4.12
C ASP A 103 -18.57 -13.35 3.83
N MET A 104 -18.72 -12.08 3.52
CA MET A 104 -20.00 -11.49 3.14
C MET A 104 -20.00 -11.27 1.63
N ILE A 105 -20.81 -12.06 0.96
CA ILE A 105 -21.11 -11.88 -0.46
C ILE A 105 -21.46 -10.39 -0.70
N GLY A 106 -20.72 -9.73 -1.62
CA GLY A 106 -20.96 -8.33 -2.00
C GLY A 106 -20.04 -7.27 -1.37
N ILE A 107 -19.26 -7.57 -0.33
CA ILE A 107 -18.32 -6.59 0.26
C ILE A 107 -17.04 -6.46 -0.57
N ALA A 108 -16.65 -7.48 -1.30
CA ALA A 108 -15.52 -7.40 -2.24
C ALA A 108 -15.66 -6.22 -3.24
N ASN A 109 -16.90 -5.82 -3.55
CA ASN A 109 -17.22 -4.72 -4.46
C ASN A 109 -17.95 -3.58 -3.71
N LEU A 110 -17.19 -2.72 -3.03
CA LEU A 110 -17.74 -1.54 -2.39
C LEU A 110 -18.41 -0.61 -3.43
N SER A 111 -19.64 -0.17 -3.13
CA SER A 111 -20.24 0.94 -3.88
C SER A 111 -19.39 2.20 -3.74
N TYR A 112 -19.57 3.16 -4.66
CA TYR A 112 -18.84 4.43 -4.62
C TYR A 112 -18.98 5.14 -3.27
N GLY A 113 -20.18 5.22 -2.73
CA GLY A 113 -20.44 5.88 -1.44
C GLY A 113 -19.82 5.16 -0.24
N GLN A 114 -19.90 3.83 -0.22
CA GLN A 114 -19.26 3.02 0.81
C GLN A 114 -17.73 3.19 0.79
N LYS A 115 -17.13 3.13 -0.40
CA LYS A 115 -15.70 3.35 -0.58
C LYS A 115 -15.28 4.74 -0.13
N ALA A 116 -15.94 5.80 -0.60
CA ALA A 116 -15.65 7.16 -0.20
C ALA A 116 -15.72 7.33 1.33
N ARG A 117 -16.73 6.73 1.97
CA ARG A 117 -16.87 6.73 3.44
C ARG A 117 -15.68 6.06 4.12
N VAL A 118 -15.25 4.88 3.66
CA VAL A 118 -14.10 4.17 4.23
C VAL A 118 -12.83 5.00 4.08
N LEU A 119 -12.51 5.46 2.86
CA LEU A 119 -11.31 6.22 2.57
C LEU A 119 -11.22 7.52 3.38
N ASN A 120 -12.34 8.26 3.49
CA ASN A 120 -12.39 9.51 4.28
C ASN A 120 -12.22 9.25 5.78
N ASN A 121 -12.71 8.13 6.29
CA ASN A 121 -12.55 7.79 7.71
C ASN A 121 -11.13 7.31 8.01
N ILE A 122 -10.48 6.53 7.12
CA ILE A 122 -9.07 6.14 7.27
C ILE A 122 -8.18 7.37 7.42
N LYS A 123 -8.36 8.39 6.58
CA LYS A 123 -7.57 9.64 6.63
C LYS A 123 -7.68 10.39 7.95
N ARG A 124 -8.74 10.18 8.72
CA ARG A 124 -9.01 10.87 10.00
C ARG A 124 -8.55 10.07 11.22
N LEU A 125 -8.08 8.85 11.05
CA LEU A 125 -7.58 8.03 12.14
C LEU A 125 -6.30 8.64 12.74
N LYS A 126 -6.21 8.58 14.08
CA LYS A 126 -5.10 9.17 14.84
C LYS A 126 -4.05 8.09 15.18
N TYR A 127 -3.34 7.63 14.18
CA TYR A 127 -2.17 6.76 14.29
C TYR A 127 -1.01 7.43 13.59
N LYS A 128 0.21 7.27 14.10
CA LYS A 128 1.39 7.83 13.43
C LYS A 128 1.58 7.19 12.05
N TYR A 129 1.41 5.87 11.97
CA TYR A 129 1.49 5.11 10.73
C TYR A 129 0.23 4.28 10.51
N ILE A 130 -0.29 4.34 9.30
CA ILE A 130 -1.39 3.50 8.83
C ILE A 130 -0.90 2.73 7.62
N LEU A 131 -0.86 1.41 7.72
CA LEU A 131 -0.45 0.51 6.64
C LEU A 131 -1.68 -0.20 6.10
N ILE A 132 -1.96 -0.02 4.81
CA ILE A 132 -3.10 -0.64 4.13
C ILE A 132 -2.58 -1.80 3.29
N ASP A 133 -2.88 -3.03 3.70
CA ASP A 133 -2.57 -4.24 2.92
C ASP A 133 -3.66 -4.46 1.87
N LEU A 134 -3.28 -4.42 0.60
CA LEU A 134 -4.22 -4.51 -0.52
C LEU A 134 -4.23 -5.91 -1.11
N GLY A 135 -5.42 -6.37 -1.49
CA GLY A 135 -5.57 -7.55 -2.32
C GLY A 135 -4.83 -7.44 -3.67
N PRO A 136 -4.69 -8.54 -4.39
CA PRO A 136 -4.04 -8.58 -5.70
C PRO A 136 -4.90 -7.95 -6.80
N GLY A 137 -4.24 -7.51 -7.87
CA GLY A 137 -4.93 -7.06 -9.08
C GLY A 137 -5.12 -5.55 -9.19
N THR A 138 -5.93 -5.14 -10.16
CA THR A 138 -6.07 -3.74 -10.61
C THR A 138 -7.51 -3.25 -10.56
N SER A 139 -8.34 -3.80 -9.67
CA SER A 139 -9.72 -3.33 -9.51
C SER A 139 -9.72 -1.86 -9.05
N PHE A 140 -10.79 -1.13 -9.40
CA PHE A 140 -10.92 0.28 -9.00
C PHE A 140 -10.88 0.48 -7.49
N ASN A 141 -11.31 -0.51 -6.71
CA ASN A 141 -11.22 -0.44 -5.26
C ASN A 141 -9.76 -0.46 -4.82
N ILE A 142 -8.96 -1.42 -5.29
CA ILE A 142 -7.53 -1.54 -4.97
C ILE A 142 -6.78 -0.27 -5.36
N LEU A 143 -6.98 0.22 -6.60
CA LEU A 143 -6.31 1.43 -7.08
C LEU A 143 -6.71 2.68 -6.27
N ASP A 144 -7.99 2.80 -5.88
CA ASP A 144 -8.45 3.93 -5.08
C ASP A 144 -7.88 3.90 -3.65
N PHE A 145 -7.74 2.72 -3.03
CA PHE A 145 -7.05 2.57 -1.75
C PHE A 145 -5.55 2.87 -1.87
N PHE A 146 -4.91 2.46 -2.97
CA PHE A 146 -3.51 2.80 -3.21
C PHE A 146 -3.30 4.31 -3.36
N LEU A 147 -4.20 5.00 -4.07
CA LEU A 147 -4.12 6.43 -4.35
C LEU A 147 -4.39 7.35 -3.16
N ILE A 148 -4.94 6.86 -2.05
CA ILE A 148 -5.09 7.69 -0.84
C ILE A 148 -3.85 7.71 0.04
N SER A 149 -2.89 6.83 -0.22
CA SER A 149 -1.65 6.77 0.54
C SER A 149 -0.74 7.97 0.24
N HIS A 150 0.07 8.34 1.21
CA HIS A 150 1.15 9.31 1.01
C HIS A 150 2.32 8.67 0.28
N CYS A 151 2.50 7.35 0.46
CA CYS A 151 3.51 6.55 -0.20
C CYS A 151 2.93 5.17 -0.52
N GLY A 152 2.97 4.76 -1.78
CA GLY A 152 2.56 3.45 -2.24
C GLY A 152 3.75 2.51 -2.37
N ILE A 153 3.67 1.31 -1.80
CA ILE A 153 4.74 0.31 -1.84
C ILE A 153 4.28 -0.86 -2.69
N LEU A 154 4.94 -1.06 -3.82
CA LEU A 154 4.70 -2.19 -4.72
C LEU A 154 5.55 -3.38 -4.30
N ILE A 155 4.90 -4.53 -4.11
CA ILE A 155 5.57 -5.80 -3.82
C ILE A 155 5.47 -6.71 -5.03
N THR A 156 6.61 -7.17 -5.50
CA THR A 156 6.70 -8.16 -6.59
C THR A 156 7.72 -9.25 -6.24
N SER A 157 7.65 -10.38 -6.95
CA SER A 157 8.68 -11.42 -6.93
C SER A 157 9.53 -11.36 -8.21
N PRO A 158 10.72 -11.99 -8.26
CA PRO A 158 11.57 -11.99 -9.46
C PRO A 158 11.01 -12.77 -10.63
N GLU A 159 9.82 -13.35 -10.51
CA GLU A 159 9.16 -14.09 -11.57
C GLU A 159 8.69 -13.17 -12.71
N PRO A 160 8.89 -13.52 -14.00
CA PRO A 160 8.48 -12.71 -15.14
C PRO A 160 7.02 -12.29 -15.10
N THR A 161 6.11 -13.20 -14.74
CA THR A 161 4.68 -12.92 -14.62
C THR A 161 4.36 -11.92 -13.50
N SER A 162 5.11 -11.92 -12.40
CA SER A 162 4.95 -10.98 -11.30
C SER A 162 5.40 -9.57 -11.71
N ILE A 163 6.52 -9.49 -12.41
CA ILE A 163 7.07 -8.24 -12.97
C ILE A 163 6.07 -7.63 -13.97
N GLU A 164 5.57 -8.42 -14.92
CA GLU A 164 4.57 -7.97 -15.88
C GLU A 164 3.30 -7.45 -15.20
N ASN A 165 2.77 -8.19 -14.21
CA ASN A 165 1.59 -7.76 -13.48
C ASN A 165 1.83 -6.49 -12.65
N THR A 166 3.08 -6.26 -12.19
CA THR A 166 3.44 -5.02 -11.51
C THR A 166 3.41 -3.83 -12.48
N TYR A 167 3.90 -3.97 -13.69
CA TYR A 167 3.79 -2.93 -14.70
C TYR A 167 2.33 -2.67 -15.12
N ARG A 168 1.53 -3.72 -15.25
CA ARG A 168 0.07 -3.58 -15.48
C ARG A 168 -0.62 -2.81 -14.35
N PHE A 169 -0.20 -3.08 -13.09
CA PHE A 169 -0.70 -2.33 -11.94
C PHE A 169 -0.33 -0.85 -12.05
N VAL A 170 0.93 -0.55 -12.31
CA VAL A 170 1.42 0.83 -12.49
C VAL A 170 0.64 1.54 -13.61
N LYS A 171 0.51 0.92 -14.79
CA LYS A 171 -0.27 1.48 -15.88
C LYS A 171 -1.71 1.78 -15.46
N SER A 172 -2.39 0.83 -14.84
CA SER A 172 -3.77 1.00 -14.39
C SER A 172 -3.90 2.09 -13.32
N LEU A 173 -2.90 2.19 -12.42
CA LEU A 173 -2.84 3.22 -11.38
C LEU A 173 -2.75 4.62 -12.00
N LEU A 174 -1.88 4.82 -12.98
CA LEU A 174 -1.71 6.09 -13.67
C LEU A 174 -2.98 6.52 -14.39
N PHE A 175 -3.60 5.62 -15.15
CA PHE A 175 -4.88 5.89 -15.80
C PHE A 175 -5.97 6.25 -14.79
N ARG A 176 -6.04 5.51 -13.66
CA ARG A 176 -7.01 5.79 -12.59
C ARG A 176 -6.77 7.14 -11.94
N TYR A 177 -5.52 7.50 -11.68
CA TYR A 177 -5.12 8.78 -11.13
C TYR A 177 -5.51 9.93 -12.05
N LEU A 178 -5.12 9.85 -13.33
CA LEU A 178 -5.46 10.86 -14.35
C LEU A 178 -6.98 11.05 -14.48
N ARG A 179 -7.73 9.96 -14.55
CA ARG A 179 -9.20 10.02 -14.62
C ARG A 179 -9.84 10.74 -13.44
N LYS A 180 -9.23 10.65 -12.25
CA LYS A 180 -9.72 11.35 -11.05
C LYS A 180 -9.32 12.82 -10.99
N THR A 181 -8.15 13.14 -11.51
CA THR A 181 -7.55 14.48 -11.39
C THR A 181 -8.04 15.41 -12.50
N ILE A 182 -8.24 14.86 -13.71
CA ILE A 182 -8.61 15.66 -14.88
C ILE A 182 -10.14 15.78 -14.96
N ASN A 183 -10.63 17.01 -15.14
CA ASN A 183 -12.07 17.29 -15.22
C ASN A 183 -12.61 17.38 -16.66
N GLN A 184 -11.75 17.64 -17.66
CA GLN A 184 -12.19 17.80 -19.06
C GLN A 184 -12.78 16.51 -19.63
N LYS A 185 -14.01 16.61 -20.17
CA LYS A 185 -14.76 15.46 -20.70
C LYS A 185 -14.04 14.76 -21.87
N LEU A 186 -13.45 15.53 -22.78
CA LEU A 186 -12.73 14.99 -23.94
C LEU A 186 -11.51 14.18 -23.50
N VAL A 187 -10.71 14.70 -22.56
CA VAL A 187 -9.54 14.00 -22.04
C VAL A 187 -9.92 12.75 -21.28
N LYS A 188 -11.00 12.77 -20.48
CA LYS A 188 -11.55 11.57 -19.85
C LYS A 188 -11.93 10.51 -20.86
N SER A 189 -12.52 10.91 -21.98
CA SER A 189 -12.89 9.98 -23.06
C SER A 189 -11.66 9.33 -23.71
N LEU A 190 -10.56 10.07 -23.87
CA LEU A 190 -9.28 9.53 -24.34
C LEU A 190 -8.69 8.52 -23.36
N ILE A 191 -8.64 8.88 -22.08
CA ILE A 191 -8.18 7.98 -21.02
C ILE A 191 -9.00 6.69 -21.02
N ASP A 192 -10.32 6.79 -21.09
CA ASP A 192 -11.22 5.64 -21.09
C ASP A 192 -11.03 4.74 -22.33
N ARG A 193 -10.74 5.33 -23.50
CA ARG A 193 -10.40 4.58 -24.71
C ARG A 193 -9.05 3.86 -24.56
N GLY A 194 -8.05 4.50 -24.02
CA GLY A 194 -6.75 3.89 -23.75
C GLY A 194 -6.80 2.74 -22.74
N VAL A 195 -7.69 2.82 -21.74
CA VAL A 195 -7.93 1.73 -20.77
C VAL A 195 -8.63 0.54 -21.42
N ARG A 196 -9.65 0.78 -22.28
CA ARG A 196 -10.49 -0.29 -22.82
C ARG A 196 -9.86 -1.02 -24.02
N GLN A 197 -8.78 -0.51 -24.59
CA GLN A 197 -8.14 -1.04 -25.82
C GLN A 197 -9.13 -1.22 -26.98
N THR A 198 -10.28 -0.57 -26.93
CA THR A 198 -11.32 -0.62 -27.95
C THR A 198 -11.15 0.55 -28.90
N SER A 199 -11.28 0.30 -30.19
CA SER A 199 -11.27 1.28 -31.29
C SER A 199 -9.92 1.95 -31.65
N GLY A 200 -8.94 1.15 -32.08
CA GLY A 200 -7.86 1.65 -32.96
C GLY A 200 -6.75 2.53 -32.33
N GLN A 201 -6.96 3.15 -31.18
CA GLN A 201 -5.95 3.92 -30.46
C GLN A 201 -5.46 3.12 -29.26
N LYS A 202 -4.32 2.46 -29.44
CA LYS A 202 -3.58 1.79 -28.39
C LYS A 202 -2.46 2.72 -27.92
N PHE A 203 -2.49 3.13 -26.66
CA PHE A 203 -1.37 3.83 -26.05
C PHE A 203 -0.42 2.78 -25.47
N ASP A 204 0.77 2.66 -26.05
CA ASP A 204 1.78 1.72 -25.58
C ASP A 204 2.55 2.29 -24.37
N SER A 205 2.64 3.60 -24.29
CA SER A 205 3.25 4.35 -23.17
C SER A 205 2.34 5.44 -22.63
N ILE A 206 2.69 5.99 -21.47
CA ILE A 206 2.02 7.18 -20.95
C ILE A 206 2.31 8.40 -21.83
N PHE A 207 3.47 8.44 -22.51
CA PHE A 207 3.88 9.54 -23.37
C PHE A 207 2.95 9.67 -24.58
N ASP A 208 2.55 8.53 -25.19
CA ASP A 208 1.59 8.54 -26.30
C ASP A 208 0.23 9.14 -25.89
N LEU A 209 -0.20 8.84 -24.64
CA LEU A 209 -1.40 9.44 -24.08
C LEU A 209 -1.22 10.94 -23.84
N LEU A 210 -0.07 11.36 -23.29
CA LEU A 210 0.21 12.77 -23.03
C LEU A 210 0.28 13.57 -24.33
N GLU A 211 0.89 13.04 -25.38
CA GLU A 211 0.95 13.65 -26.71
C GLU A 211 -0.47 13.81 -27.31
N ALA A 212 -1.29 12.77 -27.23
CA ALA A 212 -2.66 12.85 -27.70
C ALA A 212 -3.52 13.87 -26.90
N ILE A 213 -3.24 14.04 -25.61
CA ILE A 213 -3.88 15.05 -24.77
C ILE A 213 -3.42 16.46 -25.17
N GLU A 214 -2.12 16.64 -25.39
CA GLU A 214 -1.54 17.93 -25.77
C GLU A 214 -2.08 18.44 -27.11
N GLN A 215 -2.38 17.54 -28.05
CA GLN A 215 -3.03 17.90 -29.34
C GLN A 215 -4.49 18.39 -29.15
N ILE A 216 -5.17 18.00 -28.08
CA ILE A 216 -6.54 18.43 -27.80
C ILE A 216 -6.56 19.71 -26.97
N GLU A 217 -5.69 19.79 -25.98
CA GLU A 217 -5.62 20.91 -25.04
C GLU A 217 -4.16 21.25 -24.73
N PRO A 218 -3.60 22.26 -25.39
CA PRO A 218 -2.23 22.72 -25.18
C PRO A 218 -1.95 23.06 -23.71
N ASN A 219 -0.75 22.71 -23.22
CA ASN A 219 -0.29 22.83 -21.83
C ASN A 219 -0.91 21.86 -20.84
N LEU A 220 -1.91 21.05 -21.19
CA LEU A 220 -2.48 20.08 -20.26
C LEU A 220 -1.54 18.89 -20.06
N GLY A 221 -0.79 18.48 -21.09
CA GLY A 221 0.24 17.46 -20.99
C GLY A 221 1.29 17.79 -19.93
N TYR A 222 1.74 19.04 -19.90
CA TYR A 222 2.68 19.53 -18.88
C TYR A 222 2.09 19.50 -17.47
N THR A 223 0.84 19.92 -17.34
CA THR A 223 0.10 19.88 -16.05
C THR A 223 -0.02 18.44 -15.55
N ILE A 224 -0.33 17.48 -16.43
CA ILE A 224 -0.43 16.06 -16.10
C ILE A 224 0.94 15.51 -15.66
N ALA A 225 2.01 15.83 -16.38
CA ALA A 225 3.36 15.41 -15.99
C ALA A 225 3.72 15.92 -14.57
N SER A 226 3.35 17.16 -14.25
CA SER A 226 3.50 17.70 -12.90
C SER A 226 2.69 16.91 -11.86
N TYR A 227 1.45 16.54 -12.14
CA TYR A 227 0.65 15.70 -11.23
C TYR A 227 1.24 14.30 -11.04
N LEU A 228 1.72 13.68 -12.11
CA LEU A 228 2.34 12.35 -12.02
C LEU A 228 3.62 12.36 -11.17
N SER A 229 4.37 13.46 -11.18
CA SER A 229 5.58 13.62 -10.36
C SER A 229 5.30 13.69 -8.86
N THR A 230 4.05 13.94 -8.44
CA THR A 230 3.64 13.94 -7.03
C THR A 230 3.39 12.56 -6.46
N LEU A 231 3.31 11.52 -7.31
CA LEU A 231 3.12 10.15 -6.85
C LEU A 231 4.39 9.61 -6.21
N ASP A 232 4.33 9.30 -4.93
CA ASP A 232 5.42 8.64 -4.21
C ASP A 232 5.22 7.13 -4.23
N ILE A 233 5.94 6.45 -5.13
CA ILE A 233 5.84 5.01 -5.32
C ILE A 233 7.18 4.35 -5.05
N LYS A 234 7.16 3.33 -4.22
CA LYS A 234 8.33 2.52 -3.86
C LYS A 234 8.16 1.10 -4.38
N LEU A 235 9.27 0.39 -4.54
CA LEU A 235 9.32 -1.00 -5.00
C LEU A 235 10.12 -1.86 -4.03
N VAL A 236 9.61 -3.03 -3.72
CA VAL A 236 10.31 -4.10 -2.99
C VAL A 236 10.24 -5.38 -3.81
N ILE A 237 11.37 -6.04 -3.98
CA ILE A 237 11.43 -7.39 -4.58
C ILE A 237 11.46 -8.41 -3.45
N ASN A 238 10.42 -9.20 -3.34
CA ASN A 238 10.30 -10.27 -2.34
C ASN A 238 10.65 -11.63 -2.95
N GLU A 239 10.91 -12.63 -2.11
CA GLU A 239 11.22 -14.02 -2.51
C GLU A 239 12.54 -14.16 -3.32
N VAL A 240 13.50 -13.29 -3.04
CA VAL A 240 14.80 -13.28 -3.73
C VAL A 240 15.66 -14.46 -3.29
N ARG A 241 16.23 -15.17 -4.25
CA ARG A 241 17.08 -16.36 -4.02
C ARG A 241 18.50 -16.17 -4.52
N THR A 242 18.70 -15.28 -5.51
CA THR A 242 19.99 -15.06 -6.17
C THR A 242 20.31 -13.56 -6.26
N ASP A 243 21.58 -13.23 -6.50
CA ASP A 243 21.98 -11.84 -6.73
C ASP A 243 21.41 -11.28 -8.05
N ARG A 244 21.15 -12.15 -9.02
CA ARG A 244 20.44 -11.74 -10.26
C ARG A 244 19.02 -11.25 -9.95
N ASP A 245 18.34 -11.91 -9.02
CA ASP A 245 16.99 -11.49 -8.59
C ASP A 245 17.05 -10.11 -7.93
N ARG A 246 18.09 -9.83 -7.12
CA ARG A 246 18.28 -8.52 -6.46
C ARG A 246 18.41 -7.37 -7.45
N ALA A 247 19.12 -7.61 -8.56
CA ALA A 247 19.33 -6.60 -9.59
C ALA A 247 18.06 -6.23 -10.38
N ILE A 248 16.97 -7.00 -10.26
CA ILE A 248 15.71 -6.75 -10.97
C ILE A 248 15.08 -5.44 -10.52
N GLY A 249 15.15 -5.10 -9.23
CA GLY A 249 14.48 -3.93 -8.69
C GLY A 249 14.92 -2.61 -9.33
N GLU A 250 16.23 -2.42 -9.47
CA GLU A 250 16.78 -1.22 -10.14
C GLU A 250 16.40 -1.17 -11.61
N LYS A 251 16.46 -2.32 -12.31
CA LYS A 251 16.03 -2.41 -13.71
C LYS A 251 14.55 -2.05 -13.86
N MET A 252 13.70 -2.53 -12.96
CA MET A 252 12.27 -2.18 -12.97
C MET A 252 12.05 -0.69 -12.75
N ALA A 253 12.79 -0.06 -11.85
CA ALA A 253 12.71 1.39 -11.62
C ALA A 253 13.10 2.20 -12.87
N LEU A 254 14.16 1.79 -13.57
CA LEU A 254 14.59 2.40 -14.84
C LEU A 254 13.52 2.24 -15.93
N VAL A 255 12.94 1.05 -16.07
CA VAL A 255 11.86 0.79 -17.04
C VAL A 255 10.63 1.65 -16.70
N ALA A 256 10.25 1.77 -15.43
CA ALA A 256 9.13 2.62 -15.03
C ALA A 256 9.34 4.07 -15.42
N ARG A 257 10.54 4.61 -15.23
CA ARG A 257 10.88 5.97 -15.65
C ARG A 257 10.81 6.12 -17.17
N LYS A 258 11.33 5.14 -17.92
CA LYS A 258 11.38 5.18 -19.39
C LYS A 258 10.00 5.07 -20.03
N TYR A 259 9.12 4.18 -19.56
CA TYR A 259 7.86 3.88 -20.23
C TYR A 259 6.63 4.53 -19.59
N PHE A 260 6.69 4.87 -18.30
CA PHE A 260 5.59 5.47 -17.56
C PHE A 260 5.86 6.92 -17.13
N GLY A 261 7.05 7.45 -17.37
CA GLY A 261 7.41 8.82 -17.00
C GLY A 261 7.36 9.11 -15.50
N ILE A 262 7.32 8.07 -14.65
CA ILE A 262 7.26 8.20 -13.19
C ILE A 262 8.52 7.68 -12.53
N ARG A 263 8.84 8.24 -11.37
CA ARG A 263 9.89 7.73 -10.51
C ARG A 263 9.31 6.67 -9.58
N ILE A 264 9.91 5.49 -9.60
CA ILE A 264 9.69 4.43 -8.61
C ILE A 264 11.03 4.20 -7.90
N ASP A 265 11.07 4.40 -6.58
CA ASP A 265 12.29 4.18 -5.81
C ASP A 265 12.37 2.73 -5.37
N PHE A 266 13.44 2.05 -5.73
CA PHE A 266 13.72 0.70 -5.25
C PHE A 266 14.24 0.75 -3.82
N LEU A 267 13.45 0.23 -2.86
CA LEU A 267 13.81 0.23 -1.44
C LEU A 267 14.77 -0.89 -1.07
N GLY A 268 14.66 -2.03 -1.75
CA GLY A 268 15.48 -3.21 -1.47
C GLY A 268 14.78 -4.51 -1.80
N SER A 269 15.47 -5.59 -1.49
CA SER A 269 15.02 -6.96 -1.72
C SER A 269 14.86 -7.70 -0.40
N VAL A 270 13.92 -8.63 -0.38
CA VAL A 270 13.69 -9.54 0.75
C VAL A 270 13.99 -10.97 0.32
N SER A 271 14.91 -11.61 1.00
CA SER A 271 15.32 -12.98 0.76
C SER A 271 14.19 -13.96 1.04
N HIS A 272 14.11 -15.01 0.24
CA HIS A 272 13.25 -16.16 0.54
C HIS A 272 13.64 -16.79 1.88
N ASP A 273 12.67 -16.97 2.78
CA ASP A 273 12.88 -17.62 4.08
C ASP A 273 11.85 -18.73 4.31
N ALA A 274 12.33 -19.97 4.22
CA ALA A 274 11.49 -21.15 4.41
C ALA A 274 10.90 -21.27 5.84
N ASN A 275 11.56 -20.68 6.83
CA ASN A 275 11.09 -20.72 8.23
C ASN A 275 9.85 -19.85 8.43
N ILE A 276 9.81 -18.68 7.76
CA ILE A 276 8.60 -17.83 7.78
C ILE A 276 7.42 -18.62 7.22
N ARG A 277 7.61 -19.30 6.06
CA ARG A 277 6.55 -20.11 5.46
C ARG A 277 6.09 -21.26 6.38
N LYS A 278 7.04 -21.99 7.03
CA LYS A 278 6.70 -23.03 7.99
C LYS A 278 5.90 -22.48 9.16
N GLY A 279 6.27 -21.30 9.67
CA GLY A 279 5.57 -20.65 10.76
C GLY A 279 4.14 -20.27 10.42
N LEU A 280 3.94 -19.71 9.27
CA LEU A 280 2.60 -19.36 8.78
C LEU A 280 1.72 -20.60 8.64
N LEU A 281 2.24 -21.70 8.12
CA LEU A 281 1.51 -22.99 8.04
C LEU A 281 1.14 -23.55 9.42
N GLN A 282 1.89 -23.21 10.47
CA GLN A 282 1.62 -23.60 11.86
C GLN A 282 0.79 -22.55 12.62
N MET A 283 0.33 -21.50 11.93
CA MET A 283 -0.39 -20.35 12.54
C MET A 283 0.37 -19.72 13.72
N LYS A 284 1.70 -19.75 13.69
CA LYS A 284 2.53 -19.13 14.72
C LYS A 284 2.75 -17.65 14.39
N PRO A 285 2.74 -16.76 15.40
CA PRO A 285 3.00 -15.35 15.18
C PRO A 285 4.36 -15.11 14.52
N LEU A 286 4.44 -14.16 13.59
CA LEU A 286 5.70 -13.80 12.91
C LEU A 286 6.82 -13.48 13.90
N MET A 287 6.50 -12.85 15.05
CA MET A 287 7.45 -12.51 16.10
C MET A 287 8.29 -13.70 16.59
N ALA A 288 7.75 -14.92 16.51
CA ALA A 288 8.49 -16.14 16.89
C ALA A 288 9.70 -16.45 16.00
N TYR A 289 9.77 -15.83 14.80
CA TYR A 289 10.81 -16.09 13.80
C TYR A 289 11.76 -14.93 13.58
N PHE A 290 11.43 -13.74 14.07
CA PHE A 290 12.14 -12.49 13.79
C PHE A 290 13.61 -12.44 14.17
N PRO A 291 14.04 -12.90 15.37
CA PRO A 291 15.40 -12.63 15.82
C PRO A 291 16.49 -13.22 14.91
N HIS A 292 16.15 -14.24 14.12
CA HIS A 292 17.12 -15.01 13.33
C HIS A 292 16.86 -14.99 11.83
N SER A 293 15.83 -14.29 11.37
CA SER A 293 15.46 -14.26 9.95
C SER A 293 16.24 -13.17 9.20
N LYS A 294 16.96 -13.58 8.15
CA LYS A 294 17.58 -12.64 7.21
C LYS A 294 16.54 -11.76 6.53
N ALA A 295 15.41 -12.35 6.11
CA ALA A 295 14.31 -11.62 5.48
C ALA A 295 13.78 -10.53 6.39
N PHE A 296 13.67 -10.79 7.69
CA PHE A 296 13.21 -9.78 8.63
C PHE A 296 14.18 -8.60 8.77
N LYS A 297 15.50 -8.86 8.84
CA LYS A 297 16.49 -7.78 8.86
C LYS A 297 16.40 -6.89 7.62
N GLU A 298 16.24 -7.50 6.44
CA GLU A 298 16.05 -6.78 5.17
C GLU A 298 14.76 -5.94 5.19
N ILE A 299 13.66 -6.46 5.77
CA ILE A 299 12.41 -5.69 5.93
C ILE A 299 12.57 -4.55 6.93
N ASP A 300 13.33 -4.76 8.01
CA ASP A 300 13.62 -3.71 8.97
C ASP A 300 14.39 -2.55 8.32
N GLU A 301 15.42 -2.84 7.53
CA GLU A 301 16.14 -1.84 6.73
C GLU A 301 15.22 -1.09 5.76
N ILE A 302 14.29 -1.81 5.08
CA ILE A 302 13.28 -1.21 4.21
C ILE A 302 12.37 -0.29 5.02
N SER A 303 11.94 -0.72 6.21
CA SER A 303 11.06 0.08 7.07
C SER A 303 11.72 1.38 7.55
N GLN A 304 13.04 1.39 7.71
CA GLN A 304 13.80 2.61 8.03
C GLN A 304 13.82 3.61 6.87
N LYS A 305 13.93 3.12 5.63
CA LYS A 305 13.94 3.97 4.43
C LYS A 305 12.63 4.69 4.14
N ILE A 306 11.51 4.15 4.59
CA ILE A 306 10.18 4.76 4.39
C ILE A 306 9.79 5.73 5.51
N THR A 307 10.56 5.78 6.59
CA THR A 307 10.30 6.68 7.72
C THR A 307 11.32 7.81 7.74
N PRO A 308 10.92 9.06 8.03
CA PRO A 308 11.87 10.14 8.27
C PRO A 308 12.83 9.73 9.39
N ALA A 309 14.12 9.99 9.21
CA ALA A 309 15.20 9.58 10.11
C ALA A 309 14.90 9.99 11.56
N TYR A 310 14.52 9.02 12.39
CA TYR A 310 14.68 9.06 13.83
C TYR A 310 15.62 7.92 14.18
N GLN A 311 16.85 8.27 14.56
CA GLN A 311 17.76 7.37 15.26
C GLN A 311 17.13 7.05 16.61
N LEU A 312 16.76 5.79 16.81
CA LEU A 312 16.50 5.23 18.14
C LEU A 312 17.19 3.88 18.19
N ASP A 313 18.02 3.71 19.23
CA ASP A 313 18.64 2.44 19.57
C ASP A 313 17.55 1.39 19.79
N LEU A 314 17.68 0.28 19.08
CA LEU A 314 16.74 -0.85 19.19
C LEU A 314 17.17 -1.69 20.41
N ASP A 315 16.54 -1.44 21.54
CA ASP A 315 16.64 -2.33 22.70
C ASP A 315 15.50 -3.36 22.62
N PHE A 316 15.80 -4.56 22.11
CA PHE A 316 14.89 -5.69 22.09
C PHE A 316 14.96 -6.43 23.43
N SER A 317 14.52 -5.82 24.52
CA SER A 317 14.24 -6.54 25.74
C SER A 317 12.82 -7.12 25.67
N PHE A 318 12.73 -8.42 25.59
CA PHE A 318 11.48 -9.17 25.70
C PHE A 318 11.35 -9.61 27.17
N ASP A 319 10.36 -9.09 27.87
CA ASP A 319 9.84 -9.64 29.12
C ASP A 319 8.74 -10.66 28.84
#